data_6f51fef09271a14623337e9531fa481b
#
_entry.id   6f51fef09271a14623337e9531fa481b
#
_cell.length_a   1.000
_cell.length_b   1.000
_cell.length_c   1.000
_cell.angle_alpha   90.00
_cell.angle_beta   90.00
_cell.angle_gamma   90.00
#
_symmetry.space_group_name_H-M   'P 1'
#
loop_
_entity.id
_entity.type
_entity.pdbx_description
1 polymer ?
#
loop_
_entity_poly.entity_id
_entity_poly.type
_entity_poly.pdbx_seq_one_letter_code
_entity_poly.pdbx_strand_id
1 'polypeptide(L)'
;MAADDKKVIFSMVGVSKAFQPNKNVLKDIYLSFFYGAKIGIIGLNGSGKSTLLKIIAGLEKSYQGEVVFSPGYSVGYLAQEPYLDNTKTVKEVVMEGVQPIVDALTEYEEINQKFALPEYYEDQDKMDALFTRQGELQDITELLLR
;
A
#
# COMPACT_ATOMS: atom_id res chain seq x y z
N MET A 1 19.31 -14.10 -8.24
CA MET A 1 19.10 -13.10 -7.16
C MET A 1 19.90 -11.79 -7.33
N ALA A 2 20.38 -11.41 -8.51
CA ALA A 2 21.27 -10.25 -8.65
C ALA A 2 20.77 -9.12 -9.59
N ALA A 3 19.55 -9.18 -10.11
CA ALA A 3 19.05 -8.19 -11.07
C ALA A 3 18.08 -7.15 -10.45
N ASP A 4 17.51 -7.41 -9.27
CA ASP A 4 16.52 -6.53 -8.64
C ASP A 4 17.11 -5.45 -7.72
N ASP A 5 18.34 -5.64 -7.23
CA ASP A 5 19.00 -4.73 -6.27
C ASP A 5 19.31 -3.33 -6.82
N LYS A 6 19.15 -3.11 -8.14
CA LYS A 6 19.41 -1.81 -8.79
C LYS A 6 18.15 -1.11 -9.29
N LYS A 7 16.96 -1.68 -9.04
CA LYS A 7 15.72 -1.07 -9.50
C LYS A 7 15.36 0.12 -8.63
N VAL A 8 15.27 1.30 -9.23
CA VAL A 8 14.76 2.50 -8.56
C VAL A 8 13.24 2.39 -8.48
N ILE A 9 12.70 2.45 -7.27
CA ILE A 9 11.26 2.34 -6.99
C ILE A 9 10.60 3.68 -6.69
N PHE A 10 11.41 4.69 -6.35
CA PHE A 10 10.97 6.02 -5.98
C PHE A 10 12.04 7.05 -6.31
N SER A 11 11.64 8.24 -6.78
CA SER A 11 12.52 9.37 -6.98
C SER A 11 11.86 10.69 -6.62
N MET A 12 12.64 11.61 -6.06
CA MET A 12 12.34 13.02 -5.89
C MET A 12 13.32 13.86 -6.70
N VAL A 13 12.83 14.86 -7.42
CA VAL A 13 13.63 15.73 -8.26
C VAL A 13 13.32 17.17 -7.93
N GLY A 14 14.29 17.90 -7.34
CA GLY A 14 14.18 19.32 -7.01
C GLY A 14 13.06 19.63 -6.04
N VAL A 15 12.73 18.73 -5.12
CA VAL A 15 11.59 18.92 -4.22
C VAL A 15 11.90 20.00 -3.19
N SER A 16 11.06 21.03 -3.16
CA SER A 16 11.14 22.15 -2.21
C SER A 16 9.78 22.40 -1.57
N LYS A 17 9.77 22.68 -0.26
CA LYS A 17 8.55 22.99 0.50
C LYS A 17 8.79 24.15 1.45
N ALA A 18 7.92 25.15 1.37
CA ALA A 18 7.83 26.23 2.33
C ALA A 18 6.41 26.25 2.96
N PHE A 19 6.31 26.52 4.24
CA PHE A 19 5.02 26.76 4.93
C PHE A 19 4.73 28.26 5.10
N GLN A 20 5.74 29.09 5.00
CA GLN A 20 5.63 30.55 5.05
C GLN A 20 6.50 31.16 3.94
N PRO A 21 6.22 32.37 3.45
CA PRO A 21 6.91 32.97 2.30
C PRO A 21 8.44 32.94 2.36
N ASN A 22 9.03 32.94 3.56
CA ASN A 22 10.49 33.00 3.76
C ASN A 22 11.07 31.83 4.55
N LYS A 23 10.31 30.76 4.79
CA LYS A 23 10.78 29.61 5.57
C LYS A 23 10.66 28.33 4.76
N ASN A 24 11.71 28.03 3.98
CA ASN A 24 11.84 26.74 3.33
C ASN A 24 12.15 25.67 4.39
N VAL A 25 11.30 24.67 4.46
CA VAL A 25 11.50 23.47 5.32
C VAL A 25 12.26 22.40 4.56
N LEU A 26 12.03 22.30 3.25
CA LEU A 26 12.80 21.46 2.34
C LEU A 26 13.26 22.35 1.19
N LYS A 27 14.49 22.15 0.70
CA LYS A 27 15.06 22.92 -0.41
C LYS A 27 15.84 22.01 -1.33
N ASP A 28 15.43 21.97 -2.58
CA ASP A 28 16.11 21.29 -3.69
C ASP A 28 16.52 19.84 -3.36
N ILE A 29 15.55 19.05 -2.88
CA ILE A 29 15.79 17.66 -2.49
C ILE A 29 15.81 16.78 -3.72
N TYR A 30 16.90 16.04 -3.90
CA TYR A 30 17.10 15.00 -4.91
C TYR A 30 17.35 13.68 -4.19
N LEU A 31 16.46 12.71 -4.35
CA LEU A 31 16.53 11.39 -3.72
C LEU A 31 16.11 10.32 -4.70
N SER A 32 16.72 9.13 -4.61
CA SER A 32 16.22 7.93 -5.26
C SER A 32 16.34 6.75 -4.33
N PHE A 33 15.28 5.94 -4.25
CA PHE A 33 15.24 4.73 -3.43
C PHE A 33 15.29 3.52 -4.34
N PHE A 34 16.18 2.59 -3.99
CA PHE A 34 16.28 1.31 -4.64
C PHE A 34 15.39 0.28 -3.94
N TYR A 35 14.97 -0.72 -4.69
CA TYR A 35 14.25 -1.86 -4.13
C TYR A 35 15.05 -2.49 -2.98
N GLY A 36 14.38 -2.83 -1.88
CA GLY A 36 15.00 -3.45 -0.70
C GLY A 36 15.84 -2.52 0.18
N ALA A 37 16.02 -1.24 -0.20
CA ALA A 37 16.82 -0.30 0.59
C ALA A 37 16.14 0.04 1.93
N LYS A 38 16.92 0.00 3.02
CA LYS A 38 16.51 0.49 4.35
C LYS A 38 17.18 1.83 4.58
N ILE A 39 16.37 2.89 4.71
CA ILE A 39 16.86 4.27 4.73
C ILE A 39 16.47 4.94 6.04
N GLY A 40 17.46 5.50 6.76
CA GLY A 40 17.25 6.30 7.95
C GLY A 40 17.31 7.80 7.64
N ILE A 41 16.38 8.58 8.21
CA ILE A 41 16.38 10.04 8.12
C ILE A 41 16.68 10.61 9.50
N ILE A 42 17.81 11.31 9.61
CA ILE A 42 18.30 11.89 10.87
C ILE A 42 18.32 13.41 10.77
N GLY A 43 18.00 14.10 11.84
CA GLY A 43 18.04 15.57 11.92
C GLY A 43 17.35 16.10 13.17
N LEU A 44 17.57 17.36 13.47
CA LEU A 44 16.96 18.05 14.62
C LEU A 44 15.44 18.17 14.49
N ASN A 45 14.76 18.47 15.60
CA ASN A 45 13.33 18.78 15.56
C ASN A 45 13.08 20.03 14.70
N GLY A 46 12.05 19.97 13.86
CA GLY A 46 11.74 21.05 12.91
C GLY A 46 12.58 21.05 11.62
N SER A 47 13.51 20.09 11.42
CA SER A 47 14.33 20.01 10.21
C SER A 47 13.60 19.51 8.95
N GLY A 48 12.31 19.24 9.01
CA GLY A 48 11.51 18.83 7.85
C GLY A 48 11.37 17.32 7.64
N LYS A 49 11.89 16.46 8.55
CA LYS A 49 11.80 15.00 8.41
C LYS A 49 10.36 14.50 8.20
N SER A 50 9.44 14.92 9.04
CA SER A 50 8.02 14.53 8.93
C SER A 50 7.37 15.08 7.67
N THR A 51 7.77 16.28 7.22
CA THR A 51 7.30 16.85 5.96
C THR A 51 7.78 16.03 4.77
N LEU A 52 9.06 15.63 4.76
CA LEU A 52 9.63 14.78 3.73
C LEU A 52 8.89 13.43 3.67
N LEU A 53 8.68 12.76 4.82
CA LEU A 53 7.94 11.50 4.89
C LEU A 53 6.49 11.66 4.41
N LYS A 54 5.81 12.76 4.74
CA LYS A 54 4.45 13.03 4.26
C LYS A 54 4.40 13.25 2.74
N ILE A 55 5.41 13.88 2.15
CA ILE A 55 5.52 14.02 0.69
C ILE A 55 5.76 12.65 0.05
N ILE A 56 6.66 11.82 0.59
CA ILE A 56 6.88 10.45 0.13
C ILE A 56 5.60 9.62 0.23
N ALA A 57 4.83 9.78 1.29
CA ALA A 57 3.56 9.09 1.48
C ALA A 57 2.39 9.64 0.65
N GLY A 58 2.59 10.73 -0.12
CA GLY A 58 1.53 11.38 -0.89
C GLY A 58 0.49 12.15 -0.05
N LEU A 59 0.75 12.30 1.26
CA LEU A 59 -0.13 13.02 2.21
C LEU A 59 0.05 14.54 2.11
N GLU A 60 1.23 15.02 1.73
CA GLU A 60 1.50 16.42 1.45
C GLU A 60 1.71 16.60 -0.05
N LYS A 61 0.81 17.33 -0.69
CA LYS A 61 0.81 17.54 -2.15
C LYS A 61 1.24 18.95 -2.56
N SER A 62 1.34 19.88 -1.61
CA SER A 62 1.72 21.27 -1.87
C SER A 62 3.23 21.43 -1.74
N TYR A 63 3.97 21.10 -2.77
CA TYR A 63 5.43 21.27 -2.89
C TYR A 63 5.80 21.65 -4.32
N GLN A 64 7.04 22.13 -4.53
CA GLN A 64 7.65 22.34 -5.84
C GLN A 64 8.52 21.14 -6.18
N GLY A 65 8.76 20.90 -7.46
CA GLY A 65 9.54 19.76 -7.94
C GLY A 65 8.66 18.56 -8.29
N GLU A 66 9.27 17.41 -8.44
CA GLU A 66 8.60 16.20 -8.94
C GLU A 66 8.86 15.01 -8.02
N VAL A 67 7.83 14.16 -7.85
CA VAL A 67 7.89 12.90 -7.11
C VAL A 67 7.35 11.80 -8.01
N VAL A 68 8.15 10.78 -8.23
CA VAL A 68 7.84 9.67 -9.14
C VAL A 68 7.93 8.35 -8.39
N PHE A 69 6.88 7.55 -8.50
CA PHE A 69 6.85 6.15 -8.05
C PHE A 69 6.91 5.21 -9.25
N SER A 70 7.66 4.14 -9.12
CA SER A 70 7.60 3.06 -10.10
C SER A 70 6.25 2.34 -10.01
N PRO A 71 5.65 1.96 -11.16
CA PRO A 71 4.39 1.22 -11.18
C PRO A 71 4.49 -0.10 -10.38
N GLY A 72 3.39 -0.51 -9.76
CA GLY A 72 3.29 -1.77 -9.02
C GLY A 72 3.77 -1.72 -7.58
N TYR A 73 4.10 -0.53 -7.05
CA TYR A 73 4.45 -0.35 -5.63
C TYR A 73 3.39 0.48 -4.91
N SER A 74 3.06 0.07 -3.69
CA SER A 74 2.22 0.82 -2.77
C SER A 74 3.06 1.48 -1.68
N VAL A 75 2.51 2.52 -1.05
CA VAL A 75 3.18 3.24 0.06
C VAL A 75 2.33 3.15 1.30
N GLY A 76 2.89 2.60 2.37
CA GLY A 76 2.31 2.66 3.71
C GLY A 76 2.97 3.77 4.52
N TYR A 77 2.20 4.48 5.34
CA TYR A 77 2.68 5.52 6.24
C TYR A 77 2.23 5.25 7.68
N LEU A 78 3.18 5.04 8.57
CA LEU A 78 2.91 4.99 10.00
C LEU A 78 3.17 6.37 10.61
N ALA A 79 2.11 7.02 11.06
CA ALA A 79 2.23 8.32 11.75
C ALA A 79 2.89 8.14 13.14
N GLN A 80 3.55 9.19 13.62
CA GLN A 80 4.13 9.20 14.98
C GLN A 80 3.04 9.06 16.06
N GLU A 81 1.88 9.67 15.82
CA GLU A 81 0.66 9.50 16.60
C GLU A 81 -0.43 9.01 15.65
N PRO A 82 -0.63 7.68 15.50
CA PRO A 82 -1.65 7.14 14.64
C PRO A 82 -3.05 7.45 15.22
N TYR A 83 -3.96 7.86 14.34
CA TYR A 83 -5.37 7.97 14.72
C TYR A 83 -5.96 6.58 14.87
N LEU A 84 -6.43 6.26 16.04
CA LEU A 84 -7.16 5.04 16.34
C LEU A 84 -8.61 5.41 16.69
N ASP A 85 -9.56 4.70 16.11
CA ASP A 85 -10.97 4.85 16.44
C ASP A 85 -11.24 4.20 17.81
N ASN A 86 -11.42 5.03 18.83
CA ASN A 86 -11.67 4.58 20.20
C ASN A 86 -13.01 3.86 20.40
N THR A 87 -13.88 3.87 19.39
CA THR A 87 -15.17 3.14 19.43
C THR A 87 -15.01 1.69 19.00
N LYS A 88 -13.86 1.30 18.44
CA LYS A 88 -13.54 -0.03 17.95
C LYS A 88 -12.65 -0.78 18.94
N THR A 89 -12.84 -2.08 18.97
CA THR A 89 -11.91 -2.98 19.69
C THR A 89 -10.60 -3.12 18.94
N VAL A 90 -9.53 -3.51 19.62
CA VAL A 90 -8.24 -3.82 18.99
C VAL A 90 -8.38 -4.85 17.87
N LYS A 91 -9.23 -5.86 18.05
CA LYS A 91 -9.50 -6.88 17.04
C LYS A 91 -10.10 -6.28 15.78
N GLU A 92 -11.11 -5.40 15.90
CA GLU A 92 -11.76 -4.74 14.77
C GLU A 92 -10.78 -3.87 13.98
N VAL A 93 -9.95 -3.08 14.68
CA VAL A 93 -8.93 -2.24 14.03
C VAL A 93 -7.89 -3.09 13.27
N VAL A 94 -7.45 -4.20 13.85
CA VAL A 94 -6.51 -5.11 13.17
C VAL A 94 -7.16 -5.79 11.97
N MET A 95 -8.43 -6.20 12.10
CA MET A 95 -9.18 -6.84 11.01
C MET A 95 -9.38 -5.91 9.81
N GLU A 96 -9.54 -4.59 10.02
CA GLU A 96 -9.60 -3.62 8.92
C GLU A 96 -8.35 -3.66 8.02
N GLY A 97 -7.17 -3.84 8.62
CA GLY A 97 -5.91 -3.93 7.87
C GLY A 97 -5.78 -5.18 7.00
N VAL A 98 -6.54 -6.23 7.31
CA VAL A 98 -6.54 -7.51 6.58
C VAL A 98 -7.89 -7.80 5.91
N GLN A 99 -8.78 -6.81 5.87
CA GLN A 99 -10.13 -6.97 5.32
C GLN A 99 -10.15 -7.57 3.91
N PRO A 100 -9.30 -7.17 2.96
CA PRO A 100 -9.28 -7.77 1.62
C PRO A 100 -8.98 -9.28 1.63
N ILE A 101 -8.18 -9.75 2.59
CA ILE A 101 -7.88 -11.19 2.74
C ILE A 101 -9.09 -11.91 3.33
N VAL A 102 -9.73 -11.32 4.34
CA VAL A 102 -10.92 -11.89 4.98
C VAL A 102 -12.06 -12.00 3.97
N ASP A 103 -12.27 -10.97 3.15
CA ASP A 103 -13.30 -10.96 2.11
C ASP A 103 -13.03 -12.04 1.06
N ALA A 104 -11.78 -12.17 0.59
CA ALA A 104 -11.39 -13.19 -0.37
C ALA A 104 -11.58 -14.62 0.18
N LEU A 105 -11.23 -14.86 1.44
CA LEU A 105 -11.43 -16.16 2.09
C LEU A 105 -12.92 -16.47 2.30
N THR A 106 -13.72 -15.48 2.65
CA THR A 106 -15.17 -15.64 2.83
C THR A 106 -15.83 -15.98 1.49
N GLU A 107 -15.49 -15.26 0.42
CA GLU A 107 -15.99 -15.54 -0.93
C GLU A 107 -15.56 -16.95 -1.40
N TYR A 108 -14.32 -17.35 -1.09
CA TYR A 108 -13.81 -18.69 -1.41
C TYR A 108 -14.63 -19.79 -0.74
N GLU A 109 -14.99 -19.61 0.54
CA GLU A 109 -15.86 -20.56 1.25
C GLU A 109 -17.28 -20.59 0.68
N GLU A 110 -17.85 -19.44 0.31
CA GLU A 110 -19.15 -19.37 -0.36
C GLU A 110 -19.15 -20.12 -1.70
N ILE A 111 -18.09 -19.97 -2.50
CA ILE A 111 -17.93 -20.70 -3.76
C ILE A 111 -17.87 -22.22 -3.50
N ASN A 112 -17.11 -22.65 -2.49
CA ASN A 112 -17.05 -24.07 -2.13
C ASN A 112 -18.42 -24.65 -1.76
N GLN A 113 -19.27 -23.88 -1.09
CA GLN A 113 -20.64 -24.29 -0.80
C GLN A 113 -21.52 -24.37 -2.05
N LYS A 114 -21.34 -23.43 -2.99
CA LYS A 114 -22.09 -23.39 -4.25
C LYS A 114 -21.82 -24.60 -5.14
N PHE A 115 -20.62 -25.18 -5.12
CA PHE A 115 -20.33 -26.42 -5.86
C PHE A 115 -21.21 -27.60 -5.49
N ALA A 116 -21.75 -27.64 -4.28
CA ALA A 116 -22.64 -28.69 -3.82
C ALA A 116 -24.13 -28.47 -4.18
N LEU A 117 -24.48 -27.32 -4.76
CA LEU A 117 -25.86 -26.97 -5.06
C LEU A 117 -26.27 -27.43 -6.48
N PRO A 118 -27.43 -28.07 -6.65
CA PRO A 118 -27.91 -28.57 -7.94
C PRO A 118 -27.93 -27.51 -9.03
N GLU A 119 -28.34 -26.30 -8.70
CA GLU A 119 -28.41 -25.17 -9.63
C GLU A 119 -27.07 -24.74 -10.25
N TYR A 120 -25.95 -25.20 -9.67
CA TYR A 120 -24.59 -24.94 -10.17
C TYR A 120 -24.00 -26.19 -10.83
N TYR A 121 -24.03 -27.37 -10.19
CA TYR A 121 -23.39 -28.55 -10.76
C TYR A 121 -24.16 -29.16 -11.95
N GLU A 122 -25.44 -28.80 -12.16
CA GLU A 122 -26.22 -29.17 -13.35
C GLU A 122 -26.05 -28.21 -14.52
N ASP A 123 -25.37 -27.08 -14.31
CA ASP A 123 -25.15 -26.03 -15.31
C ASP A 123 -23.63 -25.82 -15.52
N GLN A 124 -23.14 -26.26 -16.70
CA GLN A 124 -21.71 -26.24 -17.01
C GLN A 124 -21.14 -24.82 -17.01
N ASP A 125 -21.87 -23.82 -17.53
CA ASP A 125 -21.41 -22.45 -17.61
C ASP A 125 -21.23 -21.85 -16.21
N LYS A 126 -22.12 -22.16 -15.28
CA LYS A 126 -22.03 -21.74 -13.88
C LYS A 126 -20.87 -22.43 -13.16
N MET A 127 -20.64 -23.71 -13.42
CA MET A 127 -19.51 -24.43 -12.88
C MET A 127 -18.18 -23.84 -13.33
N ASP A 128 -18.04 -23.56 -14.62
CA ASP A 128 -16.83 -22.96 -15.18
C ASP A 128 -16.57 -21.54 -14.61
N ALA A 129 -17.62 -20.76 -14.38
CA ALA A 129 -17.53 -19.45 -13.73
C ALA A 129 -17.06 -19.59 -12.28
N LEU A 130 -17.56 -20.58 -11.50
CA LEU A 130 -17.11 -20.82 -10.13
C LEU A 130 -15.64 -21.25 -10.09
N PHE A 131 -15.19 -22.14 -10.98
CA PHE A 131 -13.77 -22.55 -11.04
C PHE A 131 -12.86 -21.37 -11.41
N THR A 132 -13.26 -20.55 -12.36
CA THR A 132 -12.49 -19.35 -12.74
C THR A 132 -12.35 -18.41 -11.56
N ARG A 133 -13.46 -18.12 -10.88
CA ARG A 133 -13.45 -17.21 -9.72
C ARG A 133 -12.66 -17.76 -8.54
N GLN A 134 -12.75 -19.08 -8.28
CA GLN A 134 -11.97 -19.74 -7.25
C GLN A 134 -10.47 -19.60 -7.50
N GLY A 135 -10.02 -19.76 -8.77
CA GLY A 135 -8.62 -19.54 -9.16
C GLY A 135 -8.15 -18.11 -8.92
N GLU A 136 -8.96 -17.12 -9.32
CA GLU A 136 -8.65 -15.70 -9.06
C GLU A 136 -8.48 -15.39 -7.57
N LEU A 137 -9.34 -15.96 -6.72
CA LEU A 137 -9.26 -15.76 -5.27
C LEU A 137 -8.02 -16.41 -4.66
N GLN A 138 -7.57 -17.54 -5.17
CA GLN A 138 -6.30 -18.16 -4.77
C GLN A 138 -5.12 -17.26 -5.11
N ASP A 139 -5.08 -16.72 -6.32
CA ASP A 139 -4.03 -15.81 -6.77
C ASP A 139 -3.99 -14.52 -5.91
N ILE A 140 -5.16 -13.95 -5.61
CA ILE A 140 -5.29 -12.78 -4.72
C ILE A 140 -4.76 -13.10 -3.32
N THR A 141 -5.14 -14.24 -2.75
CA THR A 141 -4.71 -14.65 -1.41
C THR A 141 -3.20 -14.88 -1.36
N GLU A 142 -2.62 -15.53 -2.37
CA GLU A 142 -1.16 -15.69 -2.46
C GLU A 142 -0.41 -14.36 -2.58
N LEU A 143 -0.95 -13.42 -3.35
CA LEU A 143 -0.33 -12.10 -3.55
C LEU A 143 -0.34 -11.27 -2.26
N LEU A 144 -1.43 -11.32 -1.48
CA LEU A 144 -1.60 -10.56 -0.25
C LEU A 144 -0.84 -11.16 0.95
N LEU A 145 -0.45 -12.43 0.89
CA LEU A 145 0.32 -13.11 1.95
C LEU A 145 1.84 -13.07 1.74
N ARG A 146 2.33 -12.51 0.64
CA ARG A 146 3.76 -12.32 0.34
C ARG A 146 4.26 -10.96 0.82
#